data_9448f7de84493202677a0331e7405a3c
#
_entry.id   9448f7de84493202677a0331e7405a3c
#
_cell.length_a   1.000
_cell.length_b   1.000
_cell.length_c   1.000
_cell.angle_alpha   90.00
_cell.angle_beta   90.00
_cell.angle_gamma   90.00
#
_symmetry.space_group_name_H-M   'P 1'
#
loop_
_entity.id
_entity.type
_entity.pdbx_description
1 polymer ?
#
loop_
_entity_poly.entity_id
_entity_poly.type
_entity_poly.pdbx_seq_one_letter_code
_entity_poly.pdbx_strand_id
1 'polypeptide(L)'
;MKKANKSGNKIKCAVKKNNNINSKIKDKSSVIFGNKMSHYTVAKADCSKARFIKKFGDDSQNDYKLAVTDNEYIGDILGVHNIIIAGESSAYGKTPAKIAAARLADNKIKEKKVLEKGIENYNCNDEFDHEKGVIVGNIRMGFGHYRISMAIASAANALGYKPYWLDLNSFKDTTGGKVINAQNDLYSLGSRISQKSKLFNRFVWEPVNYEGFKKITYNSTDQKNSELMTGIFKNIPKDIPVVATHVWPAQAAVHAGMERVVNAIPDNWPMALHLAEGSIHTVQTHSSLLGYRMLNGMDGRRILKPMPADSIMYTGHYIDHELVSNIDNDCAARIMRAKKKRPVRFLLTIGGAGAQREIFSAIISFLMPYIKAGKAALYINVGDYKEAWDELTGNVSELNKEAVLHFDRWDDTKNFANEALIGDVSGIHAFYHENIFEAVYCTNLLMRSCDVLVTKPSELAFYPVPKLFIKRVGGHEQWGAVHSAEIGDGTLECRDTGHTLQMLELFLNEETLLFQMCNCIEANKKAGIYDGAYKAVELAAAESR
;
A
#
# COMPACT_ATOMS: atom_id res chain seq x y z
N MET A 1 1.07 47.17 -35.59
CA MET A 1 -0.29 46.86 -35.10
C MET A 1 -0.90 45.77 -35.94
N LYS A 2 -0.94 44.53 -35.50
CA LYS A 2 -1.80 43.46 -36.01
C LYS A 2 -2.13 42.54 -34.81
N LYS A 3 -3.42 42.52 -34.44
CA LYS A 3 -3.98 41.69 -33.38
C LYS A 3 -4.00 40.22 -33.84
N ALA A 4 -3.40 39.35 -33.07
CA ALA A 4 -3.57 37.90 -33.26
C ALA A 4 -4.74 37.40 -32.40
N ASN A 5 -5.78 36.97 -33.05
CA ASN A 5 -6.93 36.28 -32.47
C ASN A 5 -6.50 34.88 -32.00
N LYS A 6 -6.57 34.62 -30.70
CA LYS A 6 -6.54 33.26 -30.15
C LYS A 6 -7.95 32.73 -30.09
N SER A 7 -8.32 31.87 -31.03
CA SER A 7 -9.53 31.09 -31.00
C SER A 7 -9.39 29.98 -29.95
N GLY A 8 -10.08 30.13 -28.81
CA GLY A 8 -10.21 29.08 -27.83
C GLY A 8 -11.17 28.00 -28.34
N ASN A 9 -10.65 26.81 -28.60
CA ASN A 9 -11.46 25.62 -28.89
C ASN A 9 -12.26 25.21 -27.65
N LYS A 10 -13.49 25.70 -27.55
CA LYS A 10 -14.49 25.18 -26.61
C LYS A 10 -15.00 23.83 -27.13
N ILE A 11 -14.50 22.75 -26.55
CA ILE A 11 -15.08 21.41 -26.77
C ILE A 11 -16.46 21.40 -26.09
N LYS A 12 -17.52 21.55 -26.89
CA LYS A 12 -18.90 21.30 -26.47
C LYS A 12 -19.12 19.80 -26.41
N CYS A 13 -19.15 19.23 -25.23
CA CYS A 13 -19.63 17.86 -25.01
C CYS A 13 -21.17 17.88 -25.12
N ALA A 14 -21.71 17.37 -26.23
CA ALA A 14 -23.13 17.25 -26.44
C ALA A 14 -23.65 16.03 -25.66
N VAL A 15 -24.23 16.27 -24.50
CA VAL A 15 -24.94 15.23 -23.71
C VAL A 15 -26.28 14.97 -24.38
N LYS A 16 -26.41 13.85 -25.12
CA LYS A 16 -27.73 13.31 -25.48
C LYS A 16 -28.41 12.80 -24.21
N LYS A 17 -29.54 13.41 -23.85
CA LYS A 17 -30.44 12.91 -22.82
C LYS A 17 -31.03 11.58 -23.29
N ASN A 18 -30.54 10.48 -22.77
CA ASN A 18 -31.26 9.21 -22.76
C ASN A 18 -32.03 9.11 -21.46
N ASN A 19 -33.32 9.43 -21.54
CA ASN A 19 -34.28 9.11 -20.46
C ASN A 19 -34.55 7.59 -20.56
N ASN A 20 -33.91 6.81 -19.74
CA ASN A 20 -34.38 5.47 -19.42
C ASN A 20 -34.52 5.35 -17.90
N ILE A 21 -35.77 5.18 -17.51
CA ILE A 21 -36.25 4.93 -16.16
C ILE A 21 -35.81 3.51 -15.80
N ASN A 22 -34.76 3.36 -14.97
CA ASN A 22 -34.65 2.19 -14.09
C ASN A 22 -33.67 2.46 -12.97
N SER A 23 -34.17 2.21 -11.76
CA SER A 23 -33.51 2.09 -10.47
C SER A 23 -32.79 3.32 -9.87
N LYS A 24 -33.19 3.63 -8.67
CA LYS A 24 -32.65 4.63 -7.74
C LYS A 24 -31.24 4.30 -7.23
N ILE A 25 -30.28 4.06 -8.09
CA ILE A 25 -28.87 4.11 -7.69
C ILE A 25 -28.51 5.59 -7.67
N LYS A 26 -28.44 6.17 -6.46
CA LYS A 26 -27.93 7.52 -6.27
C LYS A 26 -26.55 7.61 -6.92
N ASP A 27 -26.38 8.50 -7.92
CA ASP A 27 -25.08 8.78 -8.52
C ASP A 27 -24.12 9.29 -7.41
N LYS A 28 -23.20 8.41 -7.00
CA LYS A 28 -22.26 8.65 -5.88
C LYS A 28 -21.25 9.76 -6.22
N SER A 29 -21.09 10.12 -7.49
CA SER A 29 -20.26 11.25 -7.90
C SER A 29 -20.94 12.61 -7.70
N SER A 30 -22.26 12.63 -7.63
CA SER A 30 -23.07 13.85 -7.50
C SER A 30 -23.33 14.25 -6.04
N VAL A 31 -23.28 13.29 -5.10
CA VAL A 31 -23.50 13.52 -3.66
C VAL A 31 -22.52 12.67 -2.88
N ILE A 32 -21.61 13.29 -2.13
CA ILE A 32 -20.60 12.63 -1.31
C ILE A 32 -20.89 12.96 0.17
N PHE A 33 -21.21 11.96 0.98
CA PHE A 33 -21.62 12.10 2.40
C PHE A 33 -22.64 13.22 2.62
N GLY A 34 -23.68 13.26 1.77
CA GLY A 34 -24.74 14.27 1.84
C GLY A 34 -24.34 15.66 1.34
N ASN A 35 -23.12 15.84 0.84
CA ASN A 35 -22.65 17.08 0.22
C ASN A 35 -22.88 17.03 -1.29
N LYS A 36 -23.78 17.89 -1.78
CA LYS A 36 -24.09 18.00 -3.22
C LYS A 36 -22.94 18.65 -3.98
N MET A 37 -22.52 18.03 -5.06
CA MET A 37 -21.56 18.59 -6.00
C MET A 37 -22.25 19.57 -6.96
N SER A 38 -21.49 20.57 -7.44
CA SER A 38 -22.00 21.50 -8.44
C SER A 38 -22.23 20.79 -9.77
N HIS A 39 -23.16 21.28 -10.60
CA HIS A 39 -23.38 20.77 -11.96
C HIS A 39 -22.07 20.77 -12.78
N TYR A 40 -21.21 21.77 -12.59
CA TYR A 40 -19.91 21.82 -13.25
C TYR A 40 -18.99 20.67 -12.81
N THR A 41 -18.96 20.35 -11.53
CA THR A 41 -18.15 19.24 -11.00
C THR A 41 -18.63 17.90 -11.55
N VAL A 42 -19.94 17.66 -11.55
CA VAL A 42 -20.52 16.41 -12.09
C VAL A 42 -20.26 16.30 -13.59
N ALA A 43 -20.50 17.37 -14.35
CA ALA A 43 -20.20 17.37 -15.81
C ALA A 43 -18.72 17.13 -16.12
N LYS A 44 -17.80 17.64 -15.28
CA LYS A 44 -16.37 17.38 -15.40
C LYS A 44 -16.04 15.89 -15.14
N ALA A 45 -16.68 15.28 -14.13
CA ALA A 45 -16.52 13.86 -13.83
C ALA A 45 -17.03 12.98 -14.98
N ASP A 46 -18.24 13.28 -15.53
CA ASP A 46 -18.79 12.60 -16.71
C ASP A 46 -17.88 12.73 -17.94
N CYS A 47 -17.34 13.92 -18.18
CA CYS A 47 -16.37 14.14 -19.27
C CYS A 47 -15.07 13.34 -19.07
N SER A 48 -14.63 13.16 -17.84
CA SER A 48 -13.45 12.32 -17.52
C SER A 48 -13.71 10.87 -17.88
N LYS A 49 -14.81 10.29 -17.37
CA LYS A 49 -15.23 8.92 -17.71
C LYS A 49 -15.40 8.73 -19.23
N ALA A 50 -16.12 9.65 -19.91
CA ALA A 50 -16.32 9.58 -21.35
C ALA A 50 -15.01 9.62 -22.15
N ARG A 51 -13.99 10.34 -21.65
CA ARG A 51 -12.66 10.39 -22.25
C ARG A 51 -11.94 9.05 -22.14
N PHE A 52 -12.03 8.39 -20.99
CA PHE A 52 -11.46 7.05 -20.79
C PHE A 52 -12.19 6.00 -21.64
N ILE A 53 -13.52 6.05 -21.70
CA ILE A 53 -14.31 5.16 -22.59
C ILE A 53 -13.87 5.34 -24.05
N LYS A 54 -13.72 6.58 -24.52
CA LYS A 54 -13.25 6.85 -25.89
C LYS A 54 -11.86 6.28 -26.16
N LYS A 55 -10.98 6.25 -25.15
CA LYS A 55 -9.58 5.80 -25.30
C LYS A 55 -9.42 4.29 -25.12
N PHE A 56 -10.16 3.66 -24.21
CA PHE A 56 -9.92 2.29 -23.77
C PHE A 56 -11.13 1.36 -23.94
N GLY A 57 -12.31 1.89 -24.29
CA GLY A 57 -13.56 1.16 -24.32
C GLY A 57 -14.31 1.21 -22.98
N ASP A 58 -15.43 0.48 -22.91
CA ASP A 58 -16.22 0.26 -21.69
C ASP A 58 -16.56 -1.22 -21.59
N ASP A 59 -15.92 -1.92 -20.70
CA ASP A 59 -16.12 -3.32 -20.40
C ASP A 59 -16.79 -3.56 -19.04
N SER A 60 -17.34 -2.51 -18.43
CA SER A 60 -18.02 -2.58 -17.13
C SER A 60 -19.19 -3.58 -17.09
N GLN A 61 -19.70 -3.95 -18.26
CA GLN A 61 -20.76 -4.95 -18.43
C GLN A 61 -20.24 -6.33 -18.85
N ASN A 62 -18.93 -6.48 -19.06
CA ASN A 62 -18.36 -7.77 -19.44
C ASN A 62 -18.49 -8.78 -18.30
N ASP A 63 -18.59 -10.03 -18.71
CA ASP A 63 -18.69 -11.18 -17.82
C ASP A 63 -17.35 -11.91 -17.78
N TYR A 64 -16.42 -11.38 -16.95
CA TYR A 64 -15.11 -12.00 -16.79
C TYR A 64 -15.22 -13.27 -15.94
N LYS A 65 -14.84 -14.41 -16.52
CA LYS A 65 -14.66 -15.64 -15.74
C LYS A 65 -13.41 -15.47 -14.88
N LEU A 66 -13.56 -15.57 -13.57
CA LEU A 66 -12.47 -15.46 -12.61
C LEU A 66 -12.00 -16.84 -12.15
N ALA A 67 -10.77 -16.93 -11.73
CA ALA A 67 -10.18 -18.10 -11.10
C ALA A 67 -9.38 -17.68 -9.86
N VAL A 68 -9.31 -18.59 -8.89
CA VAL A 68 -8.50 -18.43 -7.68
C VAL A 68 -7.26 -19.30 -7.80
N THR A 69 -6.08 -18.74 -7.54
CA THR A 69 -4.80 -19.44 -7.58
C THR A 69 -3.98 -19.16 -6.32
N ASP A 70 -3.16 -20.11 -5.90
CA ASP A 70 -2.24 -19.89 -4.80
C ASP A 70 -1.21 -18.79 -5.16
N ASN A 71 -0.78 -18.02 -4.18
CA ASN A 71 0.33 -17.09 -4.36
C ASN A 71 1.65 -17.81 -4.07
N GLU A 72 2.51 -17.96 -5.07
CA GLU A 72 3.75 -18.74 -4.96
C GLU A 72 4.81 -18.10 -4.06
N TYR A 73 4.69 -16.80 -3.75
CA TYR A 73 5.72 -16.04 -3.03
C TYR A 73 5.41 -15.88 -1.54
N ILE A 74 4.18 -15.49 -1.24
CA ILE A 74 3.73 -15.20 0.14
C ILE A 74 2.50 -16.02 0.55
N GLY A 75 2.01 -16.92 -0.32
CA GLY A 75 0.84 -17.76 -0.04
C GLY A 75 1.04 -18.61 1.22
N ASP A 76 2.19 -19.26 1.33
CA ASP A 76 2.55 -20.10 2.49
C ASP A 76 2.71 -19.29 3.79
N ILE A 77 3.05 -18.00 3.69
CA ILE A 77 3.30 -17.12 4.84
C ILE A 77 2.01 -16.43 5.29
N LEU A 78 1.23 -15.91 4.33
CA LEU A 78 0.07 -15.06 4.58
C LEU A 78 -1.28 -15.73 4.24
N GLY A 79 -1.27 -16.96 3.76
CA GLY A 79 -2.47 -17.66 3.30
C GLY A 79 -3.17 -17.03 2.09
N VAL A 80 -2.44 -16.25 1.28
CA VAL A 80 -2.98 -15.44 0.19
C VAL A 80 -3.25 -16.27 -1.05
N HIS A 81 -4.44 -16.06 -1.63
CA HIS A 81 -4.82 -16.60 -2.94
C HIS A 81 -5.08 -15.45 -3.92
N ASN A 82 -4.55 -15.55 -5.14
CA ASN A 82 -4.75 -14.53 -6.16
C ASN A 82 -6.08 -14.70 -6.89
N ILE A 83 -6.77 -13.60 -7.21
CA ILE A 83 -7.89 -13.57 -8.15
C ILE A 83 -7.34 -13.19 -9.53
N ILE A 84 -7.62 -14.00 -10.55
CA ILE A 84 -7.19 -13.78 -11.94
C ILE A 84 -8.36 -13.98 -12.91
N ILE A 85 -8.25 -13.51 -14.15
CA ILE A 85 -9.17 -13.87 -15.23
C ILE A 85 -8.80 -15.29 -15.70
N ALA A 86 -9.78 -16.17 -15.76
CA ALA A 86 -9.57 -17.57 -16.16
C ALA A 86 -9.03 -17.64 -17.60
N GLY A 87 -7.94 -18.37 -17.79
CA GLY A 87 -7.24 -18.48 -19.09
C GLY A 87 -6.12 -17.48 -19.32
N GLU A 88 -6.01 -16.42 -18.52
CA GLU A 88 -4.85 -15.51 -18.54
C GLU A 88 -3.73 -16.02 -17.64
N SER A 89 -2.47 -15.76 -18.01
CA SER A 89 -1.35 -16.02 -17.10
C SER A 89 -1.38 -14.99 -15.98
N SER A 90 -1.41 -15.48 -14.74
CA SER A 90 -1.26 -14.63 -13.57
C SER A 90 0.09 -13.90 -13.65
N ALA A 91 0.09 -12.59 -13.35
CA ALA A 91 1.34 -11.85 -13.16
C ALA A 91 2.11 -12.34 -11.91
N TYR A 92 1.47 -13.16 -11.06
CA TYR A 92 1.93 -13.53 -9.71
C TYR A 92 1.87 -15.03 -9.39
N GLY A 93 1.68 -15.92 -10.37
CA GLY A 93 1.62 -17.35 -10.09
C GLY A 93 1.34 -18.22 -11.31
N LYS A 94 1.29 -19.53 -11.12
CA LYS A 94 1.03 -20.49 -12.20
C LYS A 94 -0.38 -20.29 -12.77
N THR A 95 -0.52 -20.42 -14.09
CA THR A 95 -1.84 -20.37 -14.73
C THR A 95 -2.69 -21.53 -14.22
N PRO A 96 -4.03 -21.38 -14.16
CA PRO A 96 -4.94 -22.47 -13.82
C PRO A 96 -4.67 -23.75 -14.63
N ALA A 97 -4.27 -23.60 -15.90
CA ALA A 97 -3.86 -24.73 -16.72
C ALA A 97 -2.58 -25.42 -16.23
N LYS A 98 -1.59 -24.67 -15.73
CA LYS A 98 -0.35 -25.24 -15.15
C LYS A 98 -0.60 -25.85 -13.78
N ILE A 99 -1.51 -25.26 -12.98
CA ILE A 99 -1.92 -25.84 -11.68
C ILE A 99 -2.71 -27.13 -11.90
N ALA A 100 -3.65 -27.13 -12.83
CA ALA A 100 -4.37 -28.33 -13.23
C ALA A 100 -3.43 -29.41 -13.76
N ALA A 101 -2.44 -29.03 -14.60
CA ALA A 101 -1.43 -29.95 -15.12
C ALA A 101 -0.50 -30.49 -14.02
N ALA A 102 -0.11 -29.67 -13.02
CA ALA A 102 0.70 -30.11 -11.89
C ALA A 102 -0.08 -31.07 -10.97
N ARG A 103 -1.35 -30.76 -10.66
CA ARG A 103 -2.25 -31.67 -9.90
C ARG A 103 -2.56 -32.98 -10.64
N LEU A 104 -2.61 -32.95 -11.99
CA LEU A 104 -2.81 -34.11 -12.85
C LEU A 104 -1.54 -34.94 -13.06
N ALA A 105 -0.34 -34.31 -13.00
CA ALA A 105 0.93 -35.02 -13.06
C ALA A 105 1.16 -35.91 -11.83
N ASP A 106 0.66 -35.51 -10.66
CA ASP A 106 0.66 -36.35 -9.45
C ASP A 106 -0.33 -37.53 -9.52
N ASN A 107 -1.38 -37.43 -10.36
CA ASN A 107 -2.40 -38.46 -10.55
C ASN A 107 -2.38 -38.99 -11.99
N LYS A 108 -1.42 -39.74 -12.45
CA LYS A 108 -1.22 -40.38 -13.76
C LYS A 108 -2.47 -40.84 -14.52
N ILE A 109 -3.48 -39.97 -14.82
CA ILE A 109 -4.71 -40.34 -15.50
C ILE A 109 -5.08 -39.36 -16.64
N LYS A 110 -5.07 -39.89 -17.88
CA LYS A 110 -5.71 -39.49 -19.17
C LYS A 110 -6.07 -37.99 -19.42
N GLU A 111 -5.10 -37.23 -19.88
CA GLU A 111 -4.97 -35.80 -19.76
C GLU A 111 -5.62 -34.88 -20.81
N LYS A 112 -5.90 -35.30 -22.01
CA LYS A 112 -6.25 -34.38 -23.10
C LYS A 112 -7.73 -33.99 -23.19
N LYS A 113 -8.63 -34.86 -22.78
CA LYS A 113 -10.09 -34.61 -22.85
C LYS A 113 -10.67 -33.90 -21.61
N VAL A 114 -9.96 -33.91 -20.49
CA VAL A 114 -10.41 -33.29 -19.25
C VAL A 114 -10.10 -31.78 -19.23
N LEU A 115 -8.99 -31.36 -19.86
CA LEU A 115 -8.63 -29.93 -19.94
C LEU A 115 -9.62 -29.10 -20.77
N GLU A 116 -10.08 -29.62 -21.90
CA GLU A 116 -11.03 -28.90 -22.76
C GLU A 116 -12.45 -28.84 -22.18
N LYS A 117 -12.88 -29.88 -21.48
CA LYS A 117 -14.18 -29.91 -20.78
C LYS A 117 -14.18 -29.18 -19.43
N GLY A 118 -13.03 -29.09 -18.74
CA GLY A 118 -12.91 -28.42 -17.46
C GLY A 118 -13.05 -26.89 -17.54
N ILE A 119 -12.67 -26.29 -18.69
CA ILE A 119 -12.76 -24.84 -18.89
C ILE A 119 -14.21 -24.41 -19.24
N GLU A 120 -14.98 -25.25 -19.94
CA GLU A 120 -16.36 -24.93 -20.35
C GLU A 120 -17.39 -24.95 -19.20
N ASN A 121 -17.13 -25.68 -18.10
CA ASN A 121 -18.04 -25.82 -16.95
C ASN A 121 -17.51 -25.18 -15.67
N TYR A 122 -16.56 -24.25 -15.78
CA TYR A 122 -15.95 -23.61 -14.63
C TYR A 122 -16.92 -22.60 -14.01
N ASN A 123 -17.50 -22.92 -12.85
CA ASN A 123 -18.34 -22.00 -12.09
C ASN A 123 -17.46 -21.25 -11.08
N CYS A 124 -17.20 -19.98 -11.33
CA CYS A 124 -16.37 -19.13 -10.47
C CYS A 124 -16.89 -19.04 -9.02
N ASN A 125 -18.19 -19.19 -8.81
CA ASN A 125 -18.79 -19.13 -7.47
C ASN A 125 -18.34 -20.28 -6.56
N ASP A 126 -17.95 -21.42 -7.10
CA ASP A 126 -17.51 -22.59 -6.33
C ASP A 126 -16.07 -22.45 -5.80
N GLU A 127 -15.32 -21.42 -6.25
CA GLU A 127 -13.94 -21.16 -5.82
C GLU A 127 -13.84 -20.19 -4.65
N PHE A 128 -14.87 -19.38 -4.43
CA PHE A 128 -14.91 -18.45 -3.31
C PHE A 128 -15.57 -19.09 -2.09
N ASP A 129 -14.86 -18.99 -0.96
CA ASP A 129 -15.40 -19.41 0.33
C ASP A 129 -16.33 -18.32 0.87
N HIS A 130 -17.64 -18.58 0.88
CA HIS A 130 -18.66 -17.63 1.34
C HIS A 130 -18.62 -17.38 2.84
N GLU A 131 -18.15 -18.34 3.64
CA GLU A 131 -18.11 -18.23 5.10
C GLU A 131 -16.82 -17.54 5.59
N LYS A 132 -15.70 -17.87 4.95
CA LYS A 132 -14.37 -17.45 5.41
C LYS A 132 -13.63 -16.55 4.42
N GLY A 133 -14.15 -16.33 3.22
CA GLY A 133 -13.51 -15.50 2.22
C GLY A 133 -13.46 -14.03 2.61
N VAL A 134 -12.33 -13.37 2.40
CA VAL A 134 -12.17 -11.90 2.51
C VAL A 134 -11.35 -11.42 1.32
N ILE A 135 -11.88 -10.47 0.55
CA ILE A 135 -11.17 -9.87 -0.57
C ILE A 135 -10.29 -8.74 -0.06
N VAL A 136 -9.00 -8.82 -0.35
CA VAL A 136 -8.02 -7.74 -0.11
C VAL A 136 -7.82 -6.97 -1.41
N GLY A 137 -8.54 -5.85 -1.54
CA GLY A 137 -8.53 -5.01 -2.74
C GLY A 137 -7.39 -4.00 -2.71
N ASN A 138 -6.56 -4.00 -3.75
CA ASN A 138 -5.43 -3.07 -3.82
C ASN A 138 -5.09 -2.64 -5.25
N ILE A 139 -4.11 -1.75 -5.35
CA ILE A 139 -3.44 -1.38 -6.60
C ILE A 139 -1.95 -1.18 -6.33
N ARG A 140 -1.12 -1.40 -7.35
CA ARG A 140 0.30 -1.11 -7.27
C ARG A 140 0.59 0.37 -7.54
N MET A 141 0.64 1.18 -6.48
CA MET A 141 1.16 2.56 -6.50
C MET A 141 2.29 2.71 -5.46
N GLY A 142 3.48 2.19 -5.78
CA GLY A 142 4.57 2.04 -4.82
C GLY A 142 4.36 0.86 -3.85
N PHE A 143 5.11 0.84 -2.74
CA PHE A 143 5.08 -0.26 -1.78
C PHE A 143 4.01 -0.10 -0.70
N GLY A 144 3.55 1.11 -0.40
CA GLY A 144 2.68 1.40 0.73
C GLY A 144 1.38 0.61 0.71
N HIS A 145 0.64 0.66 -0.39
CA HIS A 145 -0.63 -0.07 -0.52
C HIS A 145 -0.45 -1.59 -0.44
N TYR A 146 0.61 -2.13 -1.08
CA TYR A 146 0.95 -3.55 -1.01
C TYR A 146 1.27 -3.98 0.42
N ARG A 147 2.05 -3.19 1.14
CA ARG A 147 2.42 -3.45 2.53
C ARG A 147 1.18 -3.51 3.44
N ILE A 148 0.29 -2.54 3.33
CA ILE A 148 -0.97 -2.53 4.09
C ILE A 148 -1.86 -3.71 3.68
N SER A 149 -1.92 -4.05 2.39
CA SER A 149 -2.67 -5.21 1.92
C SER A 149 -2.12 -6.53 2.47
N MET A 150 -0.80 -6.66 2.57
CA MET A 150 -0.16 -7.82 3.20
C MET A 150 -0.50 -7.89 4.69
N ALA A 151 -0.51 -6.76 5.39
CA ALA A 151 -0.93 -6.69 6.78
C ALA A 151 -2.39 -7.11 6.97
N ILE A 152 -3.30 -6.64 6.10
CA ILE A 152 -4.71 -7.07 6.11
C ILE A 152 -4.85 -8.57 5.82
N ALA A 153 -4.13 -9.08 4.82
CA ALA A 153 -4.15 -10.50 4.48
C ALA A 153 -3.60 -11.37 5.62
N SER A 154 -2.48 -10.95 6.23
CA SER A 154 -1.88 -11.60 7.40
C SER A 154 -2.85 -11.65 8.58
N ALA A 155 -3.54 -10.56 8.89
CA ALA A 155 -4.54 -10.49 9.93
C ALA A 155 -5.76 -11.37 9.62
N ALA A 156 -6.25 -11.36 8.37
CA ALA A 156 -7.35 -12.21 7.93
C ALA A 156 -7.01 -13.70 8.12
N ASN A 157 -5.83 -14.11 7.67
CA ASN A 157 -5.36 -15.49 7.84
C ASN A 157 -5.25 -15.88 9.32
N ALA A 158 -4.71 -15.01 10.15
CA ALA A 158 -4.58 -15.25 11.60
C ALA A 158 -5.95 -15.35 12.31
N LEU A 159 -6.98 -14.66 11.81
CA LEU A 159 -8.35 -14.75 12.28
C LEU A 159 -9.12 -15.96 11.71
N GLY A 160 -8.48 -16.79 10.87
CA GLY A 160 -9.07 -17.98 10.25
C GLY A 160 -9.89 -17.70 9.00
N TYR A 161 -9.77 -16.50 8.42
CA TYR A 161 -10.33 -16.17 7.12
C TYR A 161 -9.37 -16.53 5.98
N LYS A 162 -9.94 -16.67 4.76
CA LYS A 162 -9.20 -16.94 3.53
C LYS A 162 -9.03 -15.65 2.73
N PRO A 163 -7.83 -15.02 2.71
CA PRO A 163 -7.61 -13.77 2.01
C PRO A 163 -7.45 -13.98 0.50
N TYR A 164 -8.30 -13.32 -0.29
CA TYR A 164 -8.23 -13.26 -1.74
C TYR A 164 -7.61 -11.95 -2.19
N TRP A 165 -6.47 -12.02 -2.87
CA TRP A 165 -5.74 -10.86 -3.37
C TRP A 165 -6.33 -10.36 -4.68
N LEU A 166 -6.91 -9.14 -4.66
CA LEU A 166 -7.46 -8.48 -5.82
C LEU A 166 -6.64 -7.23 -6.13
N ASP A 167 -5.62 -7.39 -6.99
CA ASP A 167 -4.85 -6.25 -7.50
C ASP A 167 -5.40 -5.81 -8.86
N LEU A 168 -6.02 -4.63 -8.92
CA LEU A 168 -6.59 -4.11 -10.16
C LEU A 168 -5.55 -3.83 -11.25
N ASN A 169 -4.26 -3.69 -10.91
CA ASN A 169 -3.19 -3.58 -11.91
C ASN A 169 -2.91 -4.90 -12.66
N SER A 170 -3.25 -6.04 -12.07
CA SER A 170 -3.02 -7.34 -12.71
C SER A 170 -3.94 -7.58 -13.91
N PHE A 171 -5.08 -6.88 -14.00
CA PHE A 171 -6.08 -6.97 -15.05
C PHE A 171 -5.78 -5.98 -16.20
N LYS A 172 -4.60 -6.09 -16.81
CA LYS A 172 -4.04 -5.10 -17.76
C LYS A 172 -4.88 -4.87 -19.00
N ASP A 173 -5.61 -5.90 -19.48
CA ASP A 173 -6.40 -5.82 -20.70
C ASP A 173 -7.80 -5.26 -20.50
N THR A 174 -8.26 -5.18 -19.26
CA THR A 174 -9.55 -4.55 -18.91
C THR A 174 -9.49 -3.03 -19.04
N THR A 175 -10.64 -2.40 -19.24
CA THR A 175 -10.75 -0.93 -19.23
C THR A 175 -10.27 -0.36 -17.90
N GLY A 176 -10.66 -0.98 -16.77
CA GLY A 176 -10.22 -0.59 -15.45
C GLY A 176 -8.70 -0.61 -15.29
N GLY A 177 -8.05 -1.72 -15.68
CA GLY A 177 -6.59 -1.84 -15.64
C GLY A 177 -5.87 -0.80 -16.51
N LYS A 178 -6.38 -0.54 -17.71
CA LYS A 178 -5.84 0.50 -18.62
C LYS A 178 -5.99 1.90 -18.05
N VAL A 179 -7.11 2.20 -17.38
CA VAL A 179 -7.34 3.50 -16.70
C VAL A 179 -6.35 3.67 -15.55
N ILE A 180 -6.17 2.64 -14.71
CA ILE A 180 -5.24 2.65 -13.59
C ILE A 180 -3.80 2.86 -14.09
N ASN A 181 -3.37 2.09 -15.08
CA ASN A 181 -2.02 2.19 -15.63
C ASN A 181 -1.76 3.59 -16.22
N ALA A 182 -2.72 4.15 -16.97
CA ALA A 182 -2.58 5.50 -17.52
C ALA A 182 -2.47 6.59 -16.44
N GLN A 183 -3.15 6.43 -15.29
CA GLN A 183 -3.06 7.35 -14.17
C GLN A 183 -1.73 7.17 -13.41
N ASN A 184 -1.28 5.93 -13.22
CA ASN A 184 0.02 5.62 -12.62
C ASN A 184 1.19 6.18 -13.44
N ASP A 185 1.14 6.05 -14.76
CA ASP A 185 2.16 6.60 -15.67
C ASP A 185 2.23 8.13 -15.55
N LEU A 186 1.08 8.78 -15.50
CA LEU A 186 0.99 10.24 -15.34
C LEU A 186 1.54 10.68 -13.97
N TYR A 187 1.18 9.97 -12.90
CA TYR A 187 1.67 10.22 -11.55
C TYR A 187 3.19 10.02 -11.47
N SER A 188 3.71 8.91 -12.00
CA SER A 188 5.13 8.59 -12.03
C SER A 188 5.93 9.60 -12.84
N LEU A 189 5.40 10.07 -13.97
CA LEU A 189 6.02 11.12 -14.78
C LEU A 189 6.09 12.43 -14.00
N GLY A 190 4.99 12.86 -13.38
CA GLY A 190 4.92 14.06 -12.56
C GLY A 190 5.89 14.01 -11.37
N SER A 191 5.96 12.87 -10.67
CA SER A 191 6.89 12.63 -9.57
C SER A 191 8.35 12.75 -10.02
N ARG A 192 8.73 12.12 -11.13
CA ARG A 192 10.10 12.23 -11.69
C ARG A 192 10.46 13.64 -12.10
N ILE A 193 9.55 14.39 -12.71
CA ILE A 193 9.79 15.79 -13.08
C ILE A 193 9.94 16.65 -11.82
N SER A 194 9.13 16.40 -10.78
CA SER A 194 9.18 17.15 -9.53
C SER A 194 10.53 17.01 -8.80
N GLN A 195 11.12 15.81 -8.87
CA GLN A 195 12.45 15.56 -8.29
C GLN A 195 13.58 16.30 -9.02
N LYS A 196 13.44 16.46 -10.35
CA LYS A 196 14.43 17.14 -11.19
C LYS A 196 14.29 18.66 -11.22
N SER A 197 13.10 19.21 -10.95
CA SER A 197 12.80 20.62 -11.05
C SER A 197 12.15 21.16 -9.77
N LYS A 198 12.92 21.90 -8.96
CA LYS A 198 12.41 22.58 -7.74
C LYS A 198 11.25 23.54 -8.03
N LEU A 199 11.26 24.21 -9.18
CA LEU A 199 10.18 25.12 -9.58
C LEU A 199 8.90 24.34 -9.93
N PHE A 200 9.00 23.27 -10.73
CA PHE A 200 7.86 22.41 -11.03
C PHE A 200 7.30 21.78 -9.76
N ASN A 201 8.15 21.28 -8.87
CA ASN A 201 7.71 20.73 -7.58
C ASN A 201 6.90 21.76 -6.80
N ARG A 202 7.46 22.96 -6.57
CA ARG A 202 6.85 24.00 -5.73
C ARG A 202 5.55 24.56 -6.31
N PHE A 203 5.48 24.79 -7.62
CA PHE A 203 4.35 25.50 -8.23
C PHE A 203 3.31 24.60 -8.90
N VAL A 204 3.63 23.33 -9.17
CA VAL A 204 2.73 22.42 -9.87
C VAL A 204 2.49 21.16 -9.07
N TRP A 205 3.56 20.42 -8.72
CA TRP A 205 3.44 19.07 -8.14
C TRP A 205 2.92 19.10 -6.70
N GLU A 206 3.52 19.86 -5.84
CA GLU A 206 3.12 20.01 -4.43
C GLU A 206 1.68 20.55 -4.29
N PRO A 207 1.28 21.64 -4.98
CA PRO A 207 -0.11 22.09 -4.96
C PRO A 207 -1.12 21.05 -5.43
N VAL A 208 -0.79 20.25 -6.45
CA VAL A 208 -1.69 19.18 -6.93
C VAL A 208 -1.80 18.07 -5.90
N ASN A 209 -0.69 17.57 -5.37
CA ASN A 209 -0.69 16.47 -4.41
C ASN A 209 -1.23 16.87 -3.04
N TYR A 210 -0.93 18.06 -2.56
CA TYR A 210 -1.33 18.49 -1.23
C TYR A 210 -2.72 19.13 -1.21
N GLU A 211 -3.00 20.07 -2.13
CA GLU A 211 -4.26 20.82 -2.15
C GLU A 211 -5.27 20.23 -3.15
N GLY A 212 -4.83 19.68 -4.28
CA GLY A 212 -5.68 19.12 -5.32
C GLY A 212 -6.41 17.86 -4.84
N PHE A 213 -5.69 16.89 -4.32
CA PHE A 213 -6.24 15.63 -3.82
C PHE A 213 -7.03 15.78 -2.53
N LYS A 214 -6.86 16.88 -1.80
CA LYS A 214 -7.65 17.20 -0.64
C LYS A 214 -9.10 17.55 -0.98
N LYS A 215 -9.39 18.04 -2.20
CA LYS A 215 -10.69 18.57 -2.57
C LYS A 215 -11.74 17.50 -2.84
N ILE A 216 -12.93 17.64 -2.27
CA ILE A 216 -14.07 16.75 -2.50
C ILE A 216 -14.51 16.70 -3.97
N THR A 217 -14.26 17.77 -4.73
CA THR A 217 -14.52 17.82 -6.18
C THR A 217 -13.60 16.91 -6.98
N TYR A 218 -12.41 16.60 -6.47
CA TYR A 218 -11.52 15.59 -7.07
C TYR A 218 -12.12 14.19 -6.88
N ASN A 219 -12.58 13.86 -5.67
CA ASN A 219 -13.20 12.58 -5.37
C ASN A 219 -14.43 12.30 -6.26
N SER A 220 -15.25 13.31 -6.56
CA SER A 220 -16.37 13.18 -7.50
C SER A 220 -15.94 12.63 -8.87
N THR A 221 -14.76 13.03 -9.36
CA THR A 221 -14.19 12.51 -10.61
C THR A 221 -13.71 11.06 -10.46
N ASP A 222 -13.07 10.72 -9.36
CA ASP A 222 -12.63 9.35 -9.08
C ASP A 222 -13.81 8.39 -8.92
N GLN A 223 -14.85 8.77 -8.18
CA GLN A 223 -16.09 8.02 -8.07
C GLN A 223 -16.67 7.69 -9.46
N LYS A 224 -16.62 8.64 -10.40
CA LYS A 224 -17.14 8.43 -11.74
C LYS A 224 -16.25 7.53 -12.59
N ASN A 225 -14.92 7.67 -12.48
CA ASN A 225 -13.97 6.85 -13.20
C ASN A 225 -13.94 5.40 -12.69
N SER A 226 -14.13 5.17 -11.38
CA SER A 226 -14.14 3.84 -10.78
C SER A 226 -15.32 2.98 -11.24
N GLU A 227 -16.40 3.57 -11.81
CA GLU A 227 -17.45 2.83 -12.50
C GLU A 227 -16.91 1.97 -13.65
N LEU A 228 -15.77 2.34 -14.27
CA LEU A 228 -15.10 1.56 -15.32
C LEU A 228 -14.30 0.35 -14.79
N MET A 229 -14.18 0.21 -13.49
CA MET A 229 -13.43 -0.87 -12.82
C MET A 229 -14.36 -1.97 -12.29
N THR A 230 -15.68 -1.84 -12.47
CA THR A 230 -16.69 -2.73 -11.88
C THR A 230 -16.76 -4.11 -12.55
N GLY A 231 -16.32 -4.25 -13.79
CA GLY A 231 -16.43 -5.50 -14.56
C GLY A 231 -15.81 -6.70 -13.85
N ILE A 232 -14.65 -6.50 -13.18
CA ILE A 232 -13.97 -7.56 -12.42
C ILE A 232 -14.82 -8.04 -11.22
N PHE A 233 -15.54 -7.15 -10.57
CA PHE A 233 -16.36 -7.49 -9.40
C PHE A 233 -17.69 -8.16 -9.74
N LYS A 234 -18.06 -8.22 -11.04
CA LYS A 234 -19.39 -8.68 -11.45
C LYS A 234 -19.63 -10.15 -11.05
N ASN A 235 -18.63 -10.99 -11.23
CA ASN A 235 -18.69 -12.43 -10.92
C ASN A 235 -18.13 -12.79 -9.55
N ILE A 236 -17.82 -11.82 -8.72
CA ILE A 236 -17.51 -12.07 -7.31
C ILE A 236 -18.82 -12.10 -6.53
N PRO A 237 -19.06 -13.14 -5.69
CA PRO A 237 -20.22 -13.20 -4.82
C PRO A 237 -20.32 -11.94 -3.96
N LYS A 238 -21.53 -11.35 -3.86
CA LYS A 238 -21.72 -10.02 -3.25
C LYS A 238 -21.64 -10.01 -1.74
N ASP A 239 -21.83 -11.15 -1.12
CA ASP A 239 -21.75 -11.42 0.31
C ASP A 239 -20.30 -11.51 0.83
N ILE A 240 -19.31 -11.75 -0.04
CA ILE A 240 -17.90 -11.81 0.39
C ILE A 240 -17.41 -10.40 0.75
N PRO A 241 -16.92 -10.20 1.99
CA PRO A 241 -16.44 -8.89 2.42
C PRO A 241 -15.18 -8.44 1.67
N VAL A 242 -15.07 -7.12 1.47
CA VAL A 242 -13.94 -6.48 0.81
C VAL A 242 -13.25 -5.55 1.79
N VAL A 243 -11.95 -5.71 2.00
CA VAL A 243 -11.09 -4.72 2.65
C VAL A 243 -10.16 -4.14 1.59
N ALA A 244 -10.40 -2.91 1.21
CA ALA A 244 -9.60 -2.22 0.19
C ALA A 244 -8.58 -1.29 0.85
N THR A 245 -7.34 -1.29 0.37
CA THR A 245 -6.24 -0.44 0.87
C THR A 245 -5.97 0.74 -0.06
N HIS A 246 -6.78 0.87 -1.11
CA HIS A 246 -6.81 2.02 -1.99
C HIS A 246 -8.26 2.36 -2.35
N VAL A 247 -8.51 3.64 -2.61
CA VAL A 247 -9.86 4.16 -2.88
C VAL A 247 -10.52 3.54 -4.10
N TRP A 248 -9.78 3.27 -5.17
CA TRP A 248 -10.37 2.75 -6.42
C TRP A 248 -10.95 1.34 -6.30
N PRO A 249 -10.26 0.35 -5.70
CA PRO A 249 -10.89 -0.93 -5.38
C PRO A 249 -12.12 -0.79 -4.47
N ALA A 250 -12.08 0.11 -3.46
CA ALA A 250 -13.22 0.36 -2.59
C ALA A 250 -14.42 0.93 -3.37
N GLN A 251 -14.20 1.99 -4.16
CA GLN A 251 -15.25 2.60 -4.98
C GLN A 251 -15.79 1.61 -6.02
N ALA A 252 -14.93 0.86 -6.69
CA ALA A 252 -15.34 -0.14 -7.68
C ALA A 252 -16.18 -1.26 -7.05
N ALA A 253 -15.79 -1.77 -5.88
CA ALA A 253 -16.55 -2.76 -5.12
C ALA A 253 -17.95 -2.24 -4.76
N VAL A 254 -18.03 -1.00 -4.24
CA VAL A 254 -19.31 -0.36 -3.91
C VAL A 254 -20.18 -0.14 -5.15
N HIS A 255 -19.60 0.30 -6.28
CA HIS A 255 -20.33 0.47 -7.55
C HIS A 255 -20.79 -0.87 -8.14
N ALA A 256 -20.05 -1.94 -7.90
CA ALA A 256 -20.40 -3.30 -8.32
C ALA A 256 -21.44 -3.97 -7.41
N GLY A 257 -21.86 -3.31 -6.32
CA GLY A 257 -22.88 -3.82 -5.42
C GLY A 257 -22.38 -4.83 -4.39
N MET A 258 -21.06 -4.83 -4.06
CA MET A 258 -20.55 -5.62 -2.93
C MET A 258 -21.19 -5.10 -1.64
N GLU A 259 -21.67 -6.01 -0.80
CA GLU A 259 -22.51 -5.67 0.37
C GLU A 259 -21.70 -5.09 1.51
N ARG A 260 -20.47 -5.57 1.69
CA ARG A 260 -19.60 -5.21 2.81
C ARG A 260 -18.25 -4.74 2.29
N VAL A 261 -18.04 -3.42 2.29
CA VAL A 261 -16.80 -2.79 1.81
C VAL A 261 -16.20 -1.93 2.92
N VAL A 262 -15.00 -2.28 3.35
CA VAL A 262 -14.15 -1.49 4.23
C VAL A 262 -13.03 -0.86 3.41
N ASN A 263 -12.84 0.43 3.56
CA ASN A 263 -11.77 1.20 2.93
C ASN A 263 -10.72 1.56 3.99
N ALA A 264 -9.62 0.83 4.02
CA ALA A 264 -8.50 1.05 4.95
C ALA A 264 -7.63 2.20 4.44
N ILE A 265 -7.76 3.37 5.06
CA ILE A 265 -7.05 4.59 4.65
C ILE A 265 -5.58 4.52 5.05
N PRO A 266 -4.64 4.64 4.08
CA PRO A 266 -3.21 4.46 4.34
C PRO A 266 -2.57 5.67 5.04
N ASP A 267 -3.00 6.88 4.72
CA ASP A 267 -2.32 8.11 5.09
C ASP A 267 -2.85 8.75 6.36
N ASN A 268 -1.95 9.36 7.13
CA ASN A 268 -2.31 10.15 8.33
C ASN A 268 -2.64 11.62 8.01
N TRP A 269 -3.01 11.92 6.78
CA TRP A 269 -3.42 13.25 6.34
C TRP A 269 -4.79 13.19 5.65
N PRO A 270 -5.84 13.85 6.19
CA PRO A 270 -7.18 13.79 5.61
C PRO A 270 -7.23 14.40 4.20
N MET A 271 -7.51 13.56 3.21
CA MET A 271 -7.65 13.94 1.80
C MET A 271 -8.92 13.31 1.21
N ALA A 272 -9.65 14.08 0.41
CA ALA A 272 -10.85 13.56 -0.26
C ALA A 272 -10.55 12.46 -1.28
N LEU A 273 -9.30 12.36 -1.77
CA LEU A 273 -8.82 11.25 -2.57
C LEU A 273 -9.19 9.88 -1.97
N HIS A 274 -9.14 9.73 -0.65
CA HIS A 274 -9.34 8.44 0.02
C HIS A 274 -10.81 8.11 0.31
N LEU A 275 -11.76 8.96 -0.08
CA LEU A 275 -13.18 8.76 0.24
C LEU A 275 -13.85 7.80 -0.75
N ALA A 276 -14.56 6.80 -0.24
CA ALA A 276 -15.39 5.88 -1.00
C ALA A 276 -16.82 5.89 -0.45
N GLU A 277 -17.70 6.69 -1.05
CA GLU A 277 -19.11 6.81 -0.65
C GLU A 277 -19.79 5.45 -0.69
N GLY A 278 -20.36 5.04 0.43
CA GLY A 278 -21.03 3.74 0.59
C GLY A 278 -20.16 2.64 1.16
N SER A 279 -18.88 2.92 1.51
CA SER A 279 -18.02 2.02 2.30
C SER A 279 -17.86 2.52 3.74
N ILE A 280 -17.39 1.64 4.62
CA ILE A 280 -16.91 1.99 5.95
C ILE A 280 -15.42 2.32 5.82
N HIS A 281 -15.00 3.46 6.37
CA HIS A 281 -13.60 3.87 6.35
C HIS A 281 -12.93 3.51 7.68
N THR A 282 -11.71 2.99 7.61
CA THR A 282 -10.87 2.83 8.80
C THR A 282 -9.66 3.75 8.73
N VAL A 283 -9.24 4.26 9.87
CA VAL A 283 -8.12 5.20 9.99
C VAL A 283 -7.19 4.81 11.13
N GLN A 284 -5.93 5.16 10.98
CA GLN A 284 -4.84 4.71 11.85
C GLN A 284 -4.63 5.61 13.07
N THR A 285 -5.16 6.84 13.06
CA THR A 285 -4.94 7.81 14.15
C THR A 285 -6.21 8.59 14.49
N HIS A 286 -6.28 9.13 15.71
CA HIS A 286 -7.39 9.99 16.13
C HIS A 286 -7.43 11.32 15.36
N SER A 287 -6.27 11.87 14.98
CA SER A 287 -6.22 13.08 14.15
C SER A 287 -6.83 12.85 12.78
N SER A 288 -6.56 11.69 12.15
CA SER A 288 -7.21 11.27 10.90
C SER A 288 -8.71 11.06 11.09
N LEU A 289 -9.15 10.40 12.18
CA LEU A 289 -10.57 10.22 12.47
C LEU A 289 -11.30 11.56 12.48
N LEU A 290 -10.82 12.53 13.23
CA LEU A 290 -11.45 13.85 13.33
C LEU A 290 -11.40 14.59 11.98
N GLY A 291 -10.26 14.56 11.29
CA GLY A 291 -10.08 15.24 10.02
C GLY A 291 -11.01 14.71 8.92
N TYR A 292 -11.12 13.40 8.77
CA TYR A 292 -12.05 12.78 7.82
C TYR A 292 -13.50 12.94 8.26
N ARG A 293 -13.82 12.70 9.53
CA ARG A 293 -15.17 12.83 10.06
C ARG A 293 -15.78 14.21 9.78
N MET A 294 -14.96 15.26 9.88
CA MET A 294 -15.36 16.65 9.63
C MET A 294 -15.21 17.06 8.16
N LEU A 295 -14.59 16.25 7.30
CA LEU A 295 -14.21 16.61 5.93
C LEU A 295 -13.42 17.94 5.88
N ASN A 296 -12.54 18.12 6.86
CA ASN A 296 -11.90 19.41 7.17
C ASN A 296 -11.04 19.93 6.01
N GLY A 297 -11.40 21.12 5.51
CA GLY A 297 -10.67 21.79 4.43
C GLY A 297 -10.81 21.12 3.06
N MET A 298 -11.74 20.17 2.89
CA MET A 298 -11.94 19.46 1.61
C MET A 298 -12.74 20.25 0.58
N ASP A 299 -13.26 21.44 0.94
CA ASP A 299 -13.91 22.38 0.01
C ASP A 299 -13.54 23.84 0.32
N GLY A 300 -12.25 24.09 0.43
CA GLY A 300 -11.73 25.42 0.75
C GLY A 300 -12.23 25.94 2.09
N ARG A 301 -12.98 27.05 2.06
CA ARG A 301 -13.57 27.66 3.26
C ARG A 301 -14.99 27.20 3.57
N ARG A 302 -15.61 26.44 2.68
CA ARG A 302 -16.99 25.95 2.89
C ARG A 302 -16.97 24.82 3.93
N ILE A 303 -17.84 24.93 4.93
CA ILE A 303 -18.07 23.88 5.92
C ILE A 303 -18.95 22.82 5.27
N LEU A 304 -18.42 21.61 5.16
CA LEU A 304 -19.14 20.44 4.64
C LEU A 304 -19.98 19.78 5.73
N LYS A 305 -21.02 19.07 5.33
CA LYS A 305 -21.70 18.12 6.21
C LYS A 305 -20.70 17.03 6.58
N PRO A 306 -20.58 16.67 7.86
CA PRO A 306 -19.66 15.64 8.30
C PRO A 306 -20.03 14.28 7.73
N MET A 307 -19.07 13.37 7.62
CA MET A 307 -19.35 11.96 7.31
C MET A 307 -20.30 11.36 8.35
N PRO A 308 -21.20 10.43 8.00
CA PRO A 308 -21.98 9.68 8.96
C PRO A 308 -21.08 9.00 10.01
N ALA A 309 -21.55 8.88 11.25
CA ALA A 309 -20.74 8.37 12.35
C ALA A 309 -20.34 6.90 12.14
N ASP A 310 -21.21 6.14 11.49
CA ASP A 310 -21.05 4.73 11.15
C ASP A 310 -20.23 4.46 9.89
N SER A 311 -19.87 5.51 9.13
CA SER A 311 -19.09 5.39 7.90
C SER A 311 -17.58 5.52 8.11
N ILE A 312 -17.11 5.79 9.35
CA ILE A 312 -15.69 5.92 9.66
C ILE A 312 -15.38 5.46 11.10
N MET A 313 -14.30 4.70 11.28
CA MET A 313 -13.85 4.18 12.58
C MET A 313 -12.33 4.33 12.74
N TYR A 314 -11.91 4.65 13.97
CA TYR A 314 -10.52 4.50 14.37
C TYR A 314 -10.24 3.03 14.68
N THR A 315 -9.27 2.44 14.01
CA THR A 315 -8.89 1.04 14.20
C THR A 315 -7.47 0.86 14.72
N GLY A 316 -6.61 1.86 14.57
CA GLY A 316 -5.18 1.76 14.81
C GLY A 316 -4.40 1.38 13.55
N HIS A 317 -3.13 1.07 13.71
CA HIS A 317 -2.18 0.83 12.63
C HIS A 317 -2.41 -0.53 11.94
N TYR A 318 -2.27 -0.56 10.61
CA TYR A 318 -2.38 -1.82 9.84
C TYR A 318 -1.05 -2.53 9.83
N ILE A 319 -0.89 -3.47 10.74
CA ILE A 319 0.36 -4.21 10.96
C ILE A 319 0.13 -5.71 10.77
N ASP A 320 1.11 -6.40 10.22
CA ASP A 320 1.09 -7.85 10.01
C ASP A 320 1.00 -8.61 11.33
N HIS A 321 0.26 -9.71 11.33
CA HIS A 321 0.12 -10.59 12.48
C HIS A 321 1.47 -11.00 13.08
N GLU A 322 2.43 -11.36 12.23
CA GLU A 322 3.74 -11.81 12.67
C GLU A 322 4.49 -10.73 13.47
N LEU A 323 4.39 -9.47 13.05
CA LEU A 323 4.98 -8.35 13.79
C LEU A 323 4.23 -8.08 15.10
N VAL A 324 2.90 -8.00 15.05
CA VAL A 324 2.08 -7.68 16.25
C VAL A 324 2.22 -8.76 17.32
N SER A 325 2.16 -10.04 16.93
CA SER A 325 2.24 -11.16 17.88
C SER A 325 3.60 -11.27 18.58
N ASN A 326 4.65 -10.77 17.95
CA ASN A 326 6.03 -10.87 18.44
C ASN A 326 6.59 -9.58 19.06
N ILE A 327 5.80 -8.50 19.21
CA ILE A 327 6.29 -7.21 19.75
C ILE A 327 7.07 -7.39 21.07
N ASP A 328 6.52 -8.12 22.04
CA ASP A 328 7.14 -8.28 23.36
C ASP A 328 8.49 -9.01 23.24
N ASN A 329 8.54 -10.07 22.44
CA ASN A 329 9.78 -10.84 22.21
C ASN A 329 10.83 -10.01 21.47
N ASP A 330 10.41 -9.28 20.44
CA ASP A 330 11.31 -8.47 19.61
C ASP A 330 11.84 -7.27 20.40
N CYS A 331 11.03 -6.60 21.23
CA CYS A 331 11.46 -5.54 22.14
C CYS A 331 12.42 -6.07 23.22
N ALA A 332 12.10 -7.19 23.85
CA ALA A 332 12.99 -7.82 24.85
C ALA A 332 14.34 -8.21 24.23
N ALA A 333 14.35 -8.73 23.00
CA ALA A 333 15.57 -9.07 22.27
C ALA A 333 16.43 -7.83 21.98
N ARG A 334 15.83 -6.71 21.53
CA ARG A 334 16.51 -5.41 21.30
C ARG A 334 17.16 -4.90 22.59
N ILE A 335 16.39 -4.85 23.68
CA ILE A 335 16.87 -4.41 25.00
C ILE A 335 18.03 -5.31 25.47
N MET A 336 17.91 -6.63 25.28
CA MET A 336 18.95 -7.57 25.68
C MET A 336 20.24 -7.39 24.85
N ARG A 337 20.16 -7.18 23.54
CA ARG A 337 21.31 -6.89 22.69
C ARG A 337 22.02 -5.62 23.14
N ALA A 338 21.28 -4.55 23.37
CA ALA A 338 21.86 -3.29 23.84
C ALA A 338 22.54 -3.43 25.21
N LYS A 339 21.92 -4.07 26.22
CA LYS A 339 22.52 -4.35 27.52
C LYS A 339 23.80 -5.18 27.41
N LYS A 340 23.90 -6.10 26.46
CA LYS A 340 25.09 -6.91 26.18
C LYS A 340 26.12 -6.20 25.31
N LYS A 341 25.90 -4.94 24.95
CA LYS A 341 26.78 -4.16 24.06
C LYS A 341 27.04 -4.87 22.72
N ARG A 342 26.02 -5.55 22.18
CA ARG A 342 26.09 -6.15 20.85
C ARG A 342 25.99 -5.06 19.78
N PRO A 343 26.42 -5.32 18.53
CA PRO A 343 26.30 -4.37 17.44
C PRO A 343 24.86 -3.86 17.28
N VAL A 344 24.68 -2.55 17.19
CA VAL A 344 23.36 -1.96 16.89
C VAL A 344 22.99 -2.26 15.44
N ARG A 345 21.83 -2.86 15.21
CA ARG A 345 21.37 -3.31 13.88
C ARG A 345 20.48 -2.25 13.26
N PHE A 346 20.96 -1.58 12.24
CA PHE A 346 20.21 -0.60 11.47
C PHE A 346 19.62 -1.25 10.22
N LEU A 347 18.33 -1.00 9.97
CA LEU A 347 17.66 -1.38 8.73
C LEU A 347 17.40 -0.11 7.90
N LEU A 348 18.07 0.02 6.76
CA LEU A 348 17.80 1.06 5.76
C LEU A 348 16.80 0.55 4.74
N THR A 349 15.68 1.28 4.57
CA THR A 349 14.69 0.97 3.54
C THR A 349 14.69 2.05 2.47
N ILE A 350 15.09 1.68 1.26
CA ILE A 350 15.14 2.57 0.12
C ILE A 350 13.83 2.39 -0.65
N GLY A 351 12.98 3.42 -0.60
CA GLY A 351 11.66 3.36 -1.24
C GLY A 351 11.72 3.41 -2.76
N GLY A 352 10.64 2.95 -3.38
CA GLY A 352 10.47 2.67 -4.80
C GLY A 352 10.67 3.79 -5.81
N ALA A 353 11.15 4.95 -5.45
CA ALA A 353 11.51 6.02 -6.40
C ALA A 353 13.01 6.36 -6.36
N GLY A 354 13.83 5.61 -5.58
CA GLY A 354 15.24 5.90 -5.42
C GLY A 354 15.54 7.32 -4.91
N ALA A 355 14.55 7.96 -4.28
CA ALA A 355 14.71 9.28 -3.70
C ALA A 355 15.69 9.24 -2.51
N GLN A 356 16.44 10.33 -2.32
CA GLN A 356 17.29 10.53 -1.12
C GLN A 356 18.55 9.64 -1.08
N ARG A 357 19.05 9.17 -2.20
CA ARG A 357 20.25 8.32 -2.30
C ARG A 357 21.49 8.95 -1.68
N GLU A 358 21.63 10.29 -1.77
CA GLU A 358 22.72 11.04 -1.13
C GLU A 358 22.71 10.89 0.40
N ILE A 359 21.52 10.89 1.03
CA ILE A 359 21.37 10.70 2.47
C ILE A 359 21.76 9.27 2.85
N PHE A 360 21.31 8.27 2.09
CA PHE A 360 21.67 6.87 2.34
C PHE A 360 23.17 6.62 2.17
N SER A 361 23.80 7.18 1.12
CA SER A 361 25.26 7.08 0.94
C SER A 361 26.01 7.71 2.12
N ALA A 362 25.56 8.85 2.63
CA ALA A 362 26.15 9.49 3.81
C ALA A 362 25.97 8.66 5.09
N ILE A 363 24.78 8.05 5.30
CA ILE A 363 24.50 7.15 6.43
C ILE A 363 25.45 5.94 6.38
N ILE A 364 25.57 5.29 5.22
CA ILE A 364 26.41 4.11 5.06
C ILE A 364 27.87 4.47 5.32
N SER A 365 28.37 5.57 4.74
CA SER A 365 29.74 6.04 4.95
C SER A 365 30.01 6.37 6.43
N PHE A 366 29.04 6.98 7.12
CA PHE A 366 29.13 7.27 8.55
C PHE A 366 29.19 6.00 9.41
N LEU A 367 28.36 5.00 9.09
CA LEU A 367 28.31 3.74 9.84
C LEU A 367 29.50 2.81 9.57
N MET A 368 30.19 2.96 8.45
CA MET A 368 31.28 2.05 8.02
C MET A 368 32.37 1.84 9.10
N PRO A 369 32.93 2.86 9.76
CA PRO A 369 33.88 2.67 10.85
C PRO A 369 33.31 1.89 12.03
N TYR A 370 32.03 2.11 12.37
CA TYR A 370 31.37 1.41 13.46
C TYR A 370 31.09 -0.04 13.13
N ILE A 371 30.78 -0.35 11.86
CA ILE A 371 30.60 -1.70 11.35
C ILE A 371 31.94 -2.47 11.42
N LYS A 372 33.03 -1.87 10.93
CA LYS A 372 34.37 -2.46 10.99
C LYS A 372 34.87 -2.66 12.42
N ALA A 373 34.42 -1.83 13.35
CA ALA A 373 34.72 -1.97 14.78
C ALA A 373 33.79 -2.95 15.52
N GLY A 374 32.84 -3.59 14.82
CA GLY A 374 31.86 -4.51 15.44
C GLY A 374 30.84 -3.83 16.36
N LYS A 375 30.63 -2.52 16.22
CA LYS A 375 29.67 -1.72 17.02
C LYS A 375 28.33 -1.55 16.33
N ALA A 376 28.26 -1.73 15.01
CA ALA A 376 27.04 -1.67 14.21
C ALA A 376 26.96 -2.84 13.23
N ALA A 377 25.75 -3.21 12.85
CA ALA A 377 25.45 -4.07 11.70
C ALA A 377 24.40 -3.36 10.83
N LEU A 378 24.43 -3.61 9.53
CA LEU A 378 23.62 -2.87 8.59
C LEU A 378 22.85 -3.79 7.66
N TYR A 379 21.54 -3.64 7.61
CA TYR A 379 20.65 -4.23 6.62
C TYR A 379 20.25 -3.15 5.61
N ILE A 380 20.47 -3.39 4.32
CA ILE A 380 20.10 -2.46 3.24
C ILE A 380 19.06 -3.15 2.36
N ASN A 381 17.80 -2.74 2.43
CA ASN A 381 16.77 -3.24 1.53
C ASN A 381 16.49 -2.20 0.43
N VAL A 382 16.86 -2.51 -0.81
CA VAL A 382 16.62 -1.66 -1.98
C VAL A 382 15.30 -2.02 -2.70
N GLY A 383 14.51 -2.95 -2.14
CA GLY A 383 13.24 -3.38 -2.70
C GLY A 383 13.40 -4.04 -4.07
N ASP A 384 12.63 -3.58 -5.08
CA ASP A 384 12.71 -4.02 -6.48
C ASP A 384 13.54 -3.07 -7.38
N TYR A 385 14.37 -2.20 -6.77
CA TYR A 385 15.17 -1.18 -7.45
C TYR A 385 16.66 -1.51 -7.44
N LYS A 386 17.10 -2.37 -8.35
CA LYS A 386 18.51 -2.73 -8.47
C LYS A 386 19.42 -1.53 -8.75
N GLU A 387 18.93 -0.56 -9.53
CA GLU A 387 19.66 0.67 -9.83
C GLU A 387 19.98 1.50 -8.58
N ALA A 388 19.19 1.38 -7.53
CA ALA A 388 19.51 2.02 -6.25
C ALA A 388 20.74 1.40 -5.60
N TRP A 389 20.90 0.08 -5.69
CA TRP A 389 22.12 -0.61 -5.23
C TRP A 389 23.34 -0.21 -6.05
N ASP A 390 23.24 -0.20 -7.38
CA ASP A 390 24.34 0.15 -8.28
C ASP A 390 24.85 1.58 -8.02
N GLU A 391 23.94 2.50 -7.72
CA GLU A 391 24.30 3.88 -7.35
C GLU A 391 24.92 3.98 -5.95
N LEU A 392 24.40 3.24 -4.96
CA LEU A 392 25.02 3.21 -3.63
C LEU A 392 26.45 2.66 -3.67
N THR A 393 26.68 1.60 -4.43
CA THR A 393 28.03 1.02 -4.59
C THR A 393 28.96 1.92 -5.39
N GLY A 394 28.42 2.72 -6.32
CA GLY A 394 29.17 3.78 -7.02
C GLY A 394 29.61 4.90 -6.08
N ASN A 395 28.75 5.28 -5.11
CA ASN A 395 29.05 6.34 -4.15
C ASN A 395 29.90 5.85 -2.95
N VAL A 396 29.71 4.59 -2.54
CA VAL A 396 30.41 3.96 -1.39
C VAL A 396 31.02 2.64 -1.87
N SER A 397 32.23 2.71 -2.44
CA SER A 397 32.88 1.59 -3.10
C SER A 397 33.17 0.39 -2.17
N GLU A 398 33.29 0.63 -0.86
CA GLU A 398 33.47 -0.42 0.15
C GLU A 398 32.32 -1.43 0.16
N LEU A 399 31.10 -1.03 -0.19
CA LEU A 399 29.94 -1.93 -0.25
C LEU A 399 30.16 -3.12 -1.16
N ASN A 400 30.91 -2.94 -2.26
CA ASN A 400 31.22 -4.03 -3.20
C ASN A 400 32.05 -5.16 -2.58
N LYS A 401 32.77 -4.89 -1.49
CA LYS A 401 33.65 -5.82 -0.82
C LYS A 401 33.10 -6.32 0.50
N GLU A 402 32.39 -5.48 1.22
CA GLU A 402 31.96 -5.71 2.60
C GLU A 402 30.53 -6.26 2.71
N ALA A 403 29.69 -6.12 1.66
CA ALA A 403 28.30 -6.51 1.72
C ALA A 403 28.08 -7.98 1.31
N VAL A 404 27.31 -8.70 2.12
CA VAL A 404 26.72 -9.99 1.75
C VAL A 404 25.42 -9.73 0.99
N LEU A 405 25.30 -10.27 -0.22
CA LEU A 405 24.18 -10.02 -1.12
C LEU A 405 23.13 -11.14 -1.05
N HIS A 406 21.89 -10.78 -0.76
CA HIS A 406 20.70 -11.66 -0.76
C HIS A 406 19.78 -11.26 -1.92
N PHE A 407 20.32 -11.26 -3.16
CA PHE A 407 19.64 -10.76 -4.35
C PHE A 407 18.91 -11.88 -5.08
N ASP A 408 17.57 -11.73 -5.24
CA ASP A 408 16.68 -12.70 -5.88
C ASP A 408 16.79 -14.13 -5.32
N ARG A 409 17.12 -14.24 -4.04
CA ARG A 409 17.24 -15.50 -3.29
C ARG A 409 16.34 -15.45 -2.07
N TRP A 410 15.05 -15.70 -2.31
CA TRP A 410 14.02 -15.54 -1.27
C TRP A 410 14.26 -16.46 -0.06
N ASP A 411 14.63 -17.72 -0.30
CA ASP A 411 14.93 -18.65 0.78
C ASP A 411 16.15 -18.22 1.61
N ASP A 412 17.20 -17.69 0.98
CA ASP A 412 18.34 -17.13 1.71
C ASP A 412 17.94 -15.93 2.57
N THR A 413 17.03 -15.08 2.06
CA THR A 413 16.50 -13.94 2.81
C THR A 413 15.70 -14.41 4.02
N LYS A 414 14.82 -15.41 3.86
CA LYS A 414 14.05 -15.99 4.99
C LYS A 414 14.97 -16.64 6.02
N ASN A 415 15.96 -17.43 5.55
CA ASN A 415 16.93 -18.07 6.44
C ASN A 415 17.74 -17.04 7.23
N PHE A 416 18.27 -16.01 6.57
CA PHE A 416 18.95 -14.91 7.25
C PHE A 416 18.06 -14.24 8.29
N ALA A 417 16.81 -13.90 7.94
CA ALA A 417 15.88 -13.25 8.86
C ALA A 417 15.64 -14.12 10.10
N ASN A 418 15.44 -15.43 9.95
CA ASN A 418 15.22 -16.37 11.04
C ASN A 418 16.49 -16.52 11.92
N GLU A 419 17.66 -16.66 11.32
CA GLU A 419 18.94 -16.75 12.04
C GLU A 419 19.22 -15.46 12.82
N ALA A 420 18.92 -14.31 12.25
CA ALA A 420 19.11 -13.00 12.86
C ALA A 420 18.23 -12.77 14.11
N LEU A 421 17.11 -13.49 14.26
CA LEU A 421 16.27 -13.40 15.47
C LEU A 421 16.98 -13.95 16.72
N ILE A 422 17.77 -15.01 16.57
CA ILE A 422 18.38 -15.74 17.67
C ILE A 422 19.90 -15.58 17.75
N GLY A 423 20.55 -15.30 16.63
CA GLY A 423 21.99 -15.21 16.48
C GLY A 423 22.55 -13.78 16.52
N ASP A 424 23.88 -13.71 16.55
CA ASP A 424 24.60 -12.45 16.37
C ASP A 424 24.68 -12.11 14.86
N VAL A 425 24.51 -10.85 14.53
CA VAL A 425 24.68 -10.33 13.17
C VAL A 425 25.79 -9.29 13.18
N SER A 426 26.65 -9.35 12.16
CA SER A 426 27.74 -8.41 11.95
C SER A 426 27.87 -8.06 10.48
N GLY A 427 28.54 -6.97 10.17
CA GLY A 427 28.80 -6.56 8.78
C GLY A 427 27.58 -5.92 8.11
N ILE A 428 27.54 -6.07 6.79
CA ILE A 428 26.51 -5.46 5.92
C ILE A 428 25.81 -6.56 5.15
N HIS A 429 24.48 -6.55 5.16
CA HIS A 429 23.63 -7.45 4.39
C HIS A 429 22.71 -6.63 3.49
N ALA A 430 22.76 -6.89 2.19
CA ALA A 430 21.98 -6.17 1.18
C ALA A 430 20.94 -7.07 0.53
N PHE A 431 19.71 -6.55 0.38
CA PHE A 431 18.55 -7.28 -0.09
C PHE A 431 17.94 -6.58 -1.31
N TYR A 432 17.67 -7.36 -2.33
CA TYR A 432 16.96 -6.98 -3.55
C TYR A 432 16.13 -8.15 -4.04
N HIS A 433 14.90 -7.89 -4.43
CA HIS A 433 14.03 -8.89 -5.04
C HIS A 433 13.26 -8.27 -6.20
N GLU A 434 13.33 -8.88 -7.38
CA GLU A 434 12.56 -8.45 -8.55
C GLU A 434 11.05 -8.62 -8.32
N ASN A 435 10.67 -9.69 -7.59
CA ASN A 435 9.29 -9.93 -7.26
C ASN A 435 8.81 -8.94 -6.19
N ILE A 436 7.69 -8.26 -6.47
CA ILE A 436 7.13 -7.22 -5.61
C ILE A 436 6.71 -7.75 -4.23
N PHE A 437 6.21 -8.98 -4.12
CA PHE A 437 5.80 -9.56 -2.84
C PHE A 437 7.02 -9.79 -1.95
N GLU A 438 8.07 -10.39 -2.51
CA GLU A 438 9.34 -10.61 -1.80
C GLU A 438 9.99 -9.27 -1.41
N ALA A 439 10.06 -8.31 -2.35
CA ALA A 439 10.64 -6.99 -2.13
C ALA A 439 9.98 -6.23 -0.96
N VAL A 440 8.66 -6.28 -0.89
CA VAL A 440 7.89 -5.63 0.19
C VAL A 440 8.00 -6.40 1.49
N TYR A 441 7.80 -7.73 1.47
CA TYR A 441 7.76 -8.54 2.69
C TYR A 441 9.13 -8.75 3.33
N CYS A 442 10.21 -8.67 2.55
CA CYS A 442 11.59 -8.66 3.06
C CYS A 442 11.78 -7.62 4.19
N THR A 443 11.22 -6.41 4.03
CA THR A 443 11.27 -5.39 5.10
C THR A 443 10.61 -5.88 6.39
N ASN A 444 9.47 -6.56 6.30
CA ASN A 444 8.73 -7.05 7.47
C ASN A 444 9.54 -8.11 8.23
N LEU A 445 10.17 -9.04 7.49
CA LEU A 445 11.06 -10.05 8.08
C LEU A 445 12.24 -9.41 8.81
N LEU A 446 12.88 -8.42 8.18
CA LEU A 446 14.07 -7.75 8.73
C LEU A 446 13.73 -6.84 9.92
N MET A 447 12.54 -6.23 9.96
CA MET A 447 12.10 -5.38 11.08
C MET A 447 12.09 -6.12 12.42
N ARG A 448 11.84 -7.41 12.44
CA ARG A 448 11.83 -8.20 13.67
C ARG A 448 13.20 -8.28 14.35
N SER A 449 14.26 -8.35 13.58
CA SER A 449 15.63 -8.53 14.07
C SER A 449 16.47 -7.25 14.11
N CYS A 450 16.06 -6.16 13.45
CA CYS A 450 16.75 -4.88 13.55
C CYS A 450 16.47 -4.16 14.87
N ASP A 451 17.36 -3.27 15.29
CA ASP A 451 17.19 -2.42 16.46
C ASP A 451 16.58 -1.08 16.10
N VAL A 452 16.95 -0.50 14.97
CA VAL A 452 16.47 0.80 14.47
C VAL A 452 16.16 0.71 12.99
N LEU A 453 14.92 1.07 12.64
CA LEU A 453 14.51 1.27 11.25
C LEU A 453 14.80 2.71 10.82
N VAL A 454 15.60 2.87 9.77
CA VAL A 454 15.93 4.18 9.17
C VAL A 454 15.15 4.32 7.86
N THR A 455 14.17 5.20 7.84
CA THR A 455 13.23 5.34 6.73
C THR A 455 12.67 6.75 6.61
N LYS A 456 12.07 7.07 5.47
CA LYS A 456 11.22 8.28 5.38
C LYS A 456 9.90 8.04 6.13
N PRO A 457 9.20 9.10 6.60
CA PRO A 457 7.99 8.95 7.43
C PRO A 457 6.73 8.67 6.61
N SER A 458 6.75 7.59 5.79
CA SER A 458 5.60 7.09 5.03
C SER A 458 4.83 5.99 5.80
N GLU A 459 4.35 4.96 5.12
CA GLU A 459 3.62 3.83 5.71
C GLU A 459 4.41 3.09 6.80
N LEU A 460 5.75 3.10 6.71
CA LEU A 460 6.61 2.50 7.72
C LEU A 460 6.63 3.27 9.06
N ALA A 461 6.11 4.49 9.10
CA ALA A 461 5.98 5.26 10.34
C ALA A 461 5.06 4.60 11.37
N PHE A 462 4.18 3.72 10.94
CA PHE A 462 3.18 3.07 11.79
C PHE A 462 3.61 1.73 12.38
N TYR A 463 4.78 1.20 11.96
CA TYR A 463 5.26 -0.12 12.35
C TYR A 463 5.86 -0.16 13.77
N PRO A 464 5.71 -1.27 14.54
CA PRO A 464 6.15 -1.40 15.93
C PRO A 464 7.66 -1.72 16.03
N VAL A 465 8.47 -0.82 15.56
CA VAL A 465 9.94 -0.90 15.60
C VAL A 465 10.49 0.49 15.94
N PRO A 466 11.57 0.63 16.74
CA PRO A 466 12.20 1.93 16.95
C PRO A 466 12.63 2.56 15.63
N LYS A 467 12.25 3.81 15.37
CA LYS A 467 12.41 4.47 14.05
C LYS A 467 13.22 5.75 14.13
N LEU A 468 14.10 5.90 13.14
CA LEU A 468 14.74 7.16 12.81
C LEU A 468 14.20 7.64 11.46
N PHE A 469 13.54 8.80 11.44
CA PHE A 469 13.00 9.36 10.21
C PHE A 469 13.98 10.30 9.54
N ILE A 470 14.38 9.92 8.32
CA ILE A 470 15.07 10.82 7.40
C ILE A 470 14.07 11.81 6.78
N LYS A 471 14.57 12.81 6.07
CA LYS A 471 13.75 13.83 5.41
C LYS A 471 12.69 13.19 4.51
N ARG A 472 11.44 13.71 4.58
CA ARG A 472 10.30 13.28 3.74
C ARG A 472 10.48 13.66 2.27
N VAL A 473 9.68 13.02 1.42
CA VAL A 473 9.54 13.38 0.00
C VAL A 473 8.26 14.19 -0.22
N GLY A 474 7.14 13.74 0.35
CA GLY A 474 5.83 14.40 0.25
C GLY A 474 5.46 15.19 1.52
N GLY A 475 4.80 16.34 1.37
CA GLY A 475 4.40 17.17 2.51
C GLY A 475 3.50 16.46 3.53
N HIS A 476 2.62 15.56 3.07
CA HIS A 476 1.70 14.78 3.90
C HIS A 476 2.41 13.76 4.80
N GLU A 477 3.58 13.27 4.41
CA GLU A 477 4.36 12.27 5.17
C GLU A 477 4.81 12.79 6.56
N GLN A 478 4.89 14.11 6.75
CA GLN A 478 5.25 14.73 8.03
C GLN A 478 4.40 14.23 9.20
N TRP A 479 3.13 14.02 8.95
CA TRP A 479 2.18 13.62 9.99
C TRP A 479 2.42 12.19 10.50
N GLY A 480 3.06 11.33 9.71
CA GLY A 480 3.54 10.03 10.16
C GLY A 480 4.66 10.16 11.20
N ALA A 481 5.67 11.01 10.94
CA ALA A 481 6.76 11.25 11.90
C ALA A 481 6.27 11.91 13.20
N VAL A 482 5.39 12.91 13.10
CA VAL A 482 4.79 13.56 14.28
C VAL A 482 4.04 12.54 15.13
N HIS A 483 3.19 11.72 14.50
CA HIS A 483 2.44 10.70 15.23
C HIS A 483 3.36 9.68 15.92
N SER A 484 4.37 9.18 15.21
CA SER A 484 5.34 8.22 15.76
C SER A 484 6.13 8.80 16.93
N ALA A 485 6.52 10.07 16.86
CA ALA A 485 7.17 10.77 17.96
C ALA A 485 6.25 10.94 19.19
N GLU A 486 4.96 11.27 18.97
CA GLU A 486 3.97 11.44 20.03
C GLU A 486 3.65 10.11 20.75
N ILE A 487 3.62 8.99 20.02
CA ILE A 487 3.42 7.67 20.64
C ILE A 487 4.74 7.03 21.11
N GLY A 488 5.88 7.71 20.91
CA GLY A 488 7.18 7.37 21.49
C GLY A 488 7.91 6.21 20.80
N ASP A 489 7.53 5.80 19.59
CA ASP A 489 8.17 4.68 18.89
C ASP A 489 9.09 5.11 17.73
N GLY A 490 9.27 6.44 17.54
CA GLY A 490 10.14 7.00 16.53
C GLY A 490 10.59 8.42 16.84
N THR A 491 11.49 8.96 16.01
CA THR A 491 11.97 10.35 16.10
C THR A 491 11.00 11.31 15.39
N LEU A 492 11.19 12.61 15.59
CA LEU A 492 10.74 13.56 14.60
C LEU A 492 11.57 13.40 13.32
N GLU A 493 11.07 13.94 12.20
CA GLU A 493 11.79 13.96 10.93
C GLU A 493 13.10 14.74 11.04
N CYS A 494 14.20 14.14 10.62
CA CYS A 494 15.49 14.83 10.49
C CYS A 494 15.44 15.80 9.31
N ARG A 495 15.85 17.05 9.55
CA ARG A 495 15.76 18.15 8.57
C ARG A 495 16.71 18.00 7.39
N ASP A 496 17.89 17.42 7.65
CA ASP A 496 18.99 17.27 6.70
C ASP A 496 19.89 16.09 7.08
N THR A 497 20.91 15.85 6.27
CA THR A 497 21.87 14.76 6.48
C THR A 497 22.64 14.92 7.79
N GLY A 498 23.06 16.14 8.15
CA GLY A 498 23.80 16.38 9.40
C GLY A 498 22.98 15.98 10.64
N HIS A 499 21.72 16.38 10.67
CA HIS A 499 20.80 15.99 11.75
C HIS A 499 20.56 14.46 11.77
N THR A 500 20.49 13.82 10.59
CA THR A 500 20.36 12.35 10.51
C THR A 500 21.59 11.65 11.11
N LEU A 501 22.80 12.10 10.79
CA LEU A 501 24.03 11.50 11.33
C LEU A 501 24.15 11.72 12.85
N GLN A 502 23.76 12.89 13.33
CA GLN A 502 23.72 13.18 14.78
C GLN A 502 22.76 12.21 15.50
N MET A 503 21.59 11.94 14.93
CA MET A 503 20.65 10.99 15.52
C MET A 503 21.17 9.55 15.48
N LEU A 504 21.87 9.14 14.41
CA LEU A 504 22.54 7.83 14.37
C LEU A 504 23.60 7.70 15.47
N GLU A 505 24.37 8.77 15.72
CA GLU A 505 25.38 8.80 16.76
C GLU A 505 24.75 8.63 18.15
N LEU A 506 23.59 9.21 18.40
CA LEU A 506 22.84 9.00 19.65
C LEU A 506 22.42 7.53 19.82
N PHE A 507 21.85 6.89 18.78
CA PHE A 507 21.48 5.48 18.84
C PHE A 507 22.67 4.54 19.03
N LEU A 508 23.86 4.91 18.56
CA LEU A 508 25.09 4.13 18.73
C LEU A 508 25.66 4.23 20.16
N ASN A 509 25.46 5.35 20.83
CA ASN A 509 26.09 5.66 22.10
C ASN A 509 25.15 5.64 23.30
N GLU A 510 23.83 5.75 23.08
CA GLU A 510 22.81 5.86 24.14
C GLU A 510 21.77 4.74 24.05
N GLU A 511 21.97 3.68 24.82
CA GLU A 511 21.03 2.55 24.87
C GLU A 511 19.66 2.93 25.49
N THR A 512 19.61 3.98 26.31
CA THR A 512 18.38 4.46 26.99
C THR A 512 17.32 4.91 26.01
N LEU A 513 17.71 5.48 24.85
CA LEU A 513 16.79 5.88 23.80
C LEU A 513 16.06 4.67 23.21
N LEU A 514 16.79 3.59 22.91
CA LEU A 514 16.23 2.35 22.42
C LEU A 514 15.29 1.70 23.46
N PHE A 515 15.68 1.70 24.74
CA PHE A 515 14.84 1.17 25.83
C PHE A 515 13.52 1.93 25.94
N GLN A 516 13.59 3.26 25.89
CA GLN A 516 12.39 4.09 25.95
C GLN A 516 11.44 3.80 24.79
N MET A 517 11.95 3.71 23.55
CA MET A 517 11.13 3.40 22.39
C MET A 517 10.51 2.00 22.49
N CYS A 518 11.26 0.99 22.91
CA CYS A 518 10.73 -0.36 23.11
C CYS A 518 9.61 -0.39 24.15
N ASN A 519 9.79 0.30 25.29
CA ASN A 519 8.76 0.40 26.32
C ASN A 519 7.48 1.09 25.81
N CYS A 520 7.62 2.14 24.99
CA CYS A 520 6.48 2.80 24.33
C CYS A 520 5.78 1.86 23.36
N ILE A 521 6.51 1.09 22.55
CA ILE A 521 5.95 0.09 21.63
C ILE A 521 5.13 -0.96 22.39
N GLU A 522 5.63 -1.50 23.50
CA GLU A 522 4.90 -2.45 24.33
C GLU A 522 3.63 -1.81 24.97
N ALA A 523 3.71 -0.56 25.40
CA ALA A 523 2.56 0.17 25.91
C ALA A 523 1.50 0.41 24.81
N ASN A 524 1.93 0.78 23.61
CA ASN A 524 1.09 0.98 22.44
C ASN A 524 0.39 -0.31 22.01
N LYS A 525 1.09 -1.46 22.07
CA LYS A 525 0.49 -2.78 21.86
C LYS A 525 -0.66 -3.04 22.84
N LYS A 526 -0.42 -2.81 24.14
CA LYS A 526 -1.45 -2.99 25.19
C LYS A 526 -2.64 -2.06 24.99
N ALA A 527 -2.43 -0.88 24.40
CA ALA A 527 -3.49 0.07 24.05
C ALA A 527 -4.23 -0.30 22.73
N GLY A 528 -3.82 -1.36 22.03
CA GLY A 528 -4.43 -1.81 20.77
C GLY A 528 -4.15 -0.89 19.58
N ILE A 529 -3.05 -0.10 19.63
CA ILE A 529 -2.67 0.82 18.55
C ILE A 529 -2.26 0.06 17.28
N TYR A 530 -1.69 -1.13 17.41
CA TYR A 530 -1.23 -1.96 16.28
C TYR A 530 -2.27 -2.99 15.79
N ASP A 531 -3.52 -2.92 16.27
CA ASP A 531 -4.57 -3.91 15.93
C ASP A 531 -5.39 -3.54 14.70
N GLY A 532 -5.01 -2.50 13.96
CA GLY A 532 -5.82 -1.91 12.89
C GLY A 532 -6.17 -2.88 11.78
N ALA A 533 -5.24 -3.78 11.42
CA ALA A 533 -5.47 -4.79 10.39
C ALA A 533 -6.55 -5.80 10.82
N TYR A 534 -6.49 -6.30 12.05
CA TYR A 534 -7.51 -7.21 12.60
C TYR A 534 -8.89 -6.55 12.66
N LYS A 535 -8.96 -5.33 13.22
CA LYS A 535 -10.22 -4.59 13.35
C LYS A 535 -10.84 -4.26 11.98
N ALA A 536 -10.03 -3.99 10.96
CA ALA A 536 -10.53 -3.77 9.60
C ALA A 536 -11.16 -5.03 9.00
N VAL A 537 -10.54 -6.21 9.22
CA VAL A 537 -11.07 -7.51 8.78
C VAL A 537 -12.34 -7.86 9.57
N GLU A 538 -12.32 -7.76 10.90
CA GLU A 538 -13.48 -8.02 11.75
C GLU A 538 -14.67 -7.14 11.38
N LEU A 539 -14.41 -5.86 11.08
CA LEU A 539 -15.44 -4.91 10.65
C LEU A 539 -16.06 -5.29 9.30
N ALA A 540 -15.24 -5.79 8.36
CA ALA A 540 -15.70 -6.26 7.07
C ALA A 540 -16.47 -7.60 7.17
N ALA A 541 -16.03 -8.49 8.06
CA ALA A 541 -16.62 -9.80 8.27
C ALA A 541 -17.86 -9.78 9.18
N ALA A 542 -18.09 -8.68 9.95
CA ALA A 542 -19.24 -8.58 10.84
C ALA A 542 -20.54 -8.70 10.02
N GLU A 543 -21.47 -9.54 10.51
CA GLU A 543 -22.81 -9.65 9.92
C GLU A 543 -23.51 -8.26 9.98
N SER A 544 -24.27 -7.95 8.93
CA SER A 544 -25.09 -6.72 8.91
C SER A 544 -26.07 -6.75 10.09
N ARG A 545 -25.88 -5.85 11.04
CA ARG A 545 -26.81 -5.65 12.16
C ARG A 545 -28.07 -4.98 11.70
#